data_f26d1612de5649fa1d4e7316490c4c96
#
_entry.id   f26d1612de5649fa1d4e7316490c4c96
#
_cell.length_a   1.000
_cell.length_b   1.000
_cell.length_c   1.000
_cell.angle_alpha   90.00
_cell.angle_beta   90.00
_cell.angle_gamma   90.00
#
_symmetry.space_group_name_H-M   'P 1'
#
loop_
_entity.id
_entity.type
_entity.pdbx_description
1 polymer ?
#
loop_
_entity_poly.entity_id
_entity_poly.type
_entity_poly.pdbx_seq_one_letter_code
_entity_poly.pdbx_strand_id
1 'polypeptide(L)'
;MKRYLSPLVLAASLAVAAPAIAADYKIDSTHVHTVFRVNHLGFSTTVGQFDEISGTIQFDQEKPAEGSVDVTIQTASVDTANEKRDEHLRGGDFFDVENHPTMTFKSTAIEVTGEDTAKITGDLTILGVTKPVVLDAKLNKAGAHPMDAERYVAGFSATTTIDRTDFGMD
;
A
#
# COMPACT_ATOMS: atom_id res chain seq x y z
N MET A 1 -73.07 12.95 -19.71
CA MET A 1 -71.93 12.26 -19.05
C MET A 1 -70.66 12.90 -19.55
N LYS A 2 -69.99 13.75 -18.74
CA LYS A 2 -68.68 14.38 -19.05
C LYS A 2 -67.63 13.59 -18.39
N ARG A 3 -66.73 12.95 -19.16
CA ARG A 3 -65.54 12.23 -18.64
C ARG A 3 -64.41 13.23 -18.51
N TYR A 4 -63.89 13.45 -17.29
CA TYR A 4 -62.66 14.19 -17.01
C TYR A 4 -61.47 13.24 -17.07
N LEU A 5 -60.58 13.46 -18.04
CA LEU A 5 -59.25 12.82 -18.07
C LEU A 5 -58.28 13.65 -17.21
N SER A 6 -57.80 13.06 -16.11
CA SER A 6 -56.69 13.63 -15.31
C SER A 6 -55.35 13.33 -15.96
N PRO A 7 -54.47 14.31 -16.12
CA PRO A 7 -53.11 14.03 -16.60
C PRO A 7 -52.29 13.44 -15.48
N LEU A 8 -51.68 12.29 -15.76
CA LEU A 8 -50.68 11.65 -14.90
C LEU A 8 -49.34 12.38 -15.10
N VAL A 9 -48.92 13.15 -14.09
CA VAL A 9 -47.60 13.81 -14.09
C VAL A 9 -46.59 12.80 -13.61
N LEU A 10 -45.75 12.30 -14.51
CA LEU A 10 -44.63 11.42 -14.22
C LEU A 10 -43.46 12.30 -13.72
N ALA A 11 -43.25 12.37 -12.43
CA ALA A 11 -42.09 13.03 -11.85
C ALA A 11 -40.83 12.13 -12.02
N ALA A 12 -39.96 12.47 -12.96
CA ALA A 12 -38.69 11.85 -13.11
C ALA A 12 -37.73 12.42 -12.02
N SER A 13 -37.42 11.63 -11.00
CA SER A 13 -36.39 11.96 -10.03
C SER A 13 -35.00 11.77 -10.68
N LEU A 14 -34.30 12.87 -10.99
CA LEU A 14 -32.90 12.85 -11.31
C LEU A 14 -32.14 12.50 -10.00
N ALA A 15 -31.62 11.30 -9.91
CA ALA A 15 -30.63 10.96 -8.93
C ALA A 15 -29.33 11.68 -9.32
N VAL A 16 -28.97 12.74 -8.60
CA VAL A 16 -27.64 13.35 -8.69
C VAL A 16 -26.67 12.39 -8.02
N ALA A 17 -25.86 11.68 -8.81
CA ALA A 17 -24.74 10.93 -8.29
C ALA A 17 -23.77 11.93 -7.66
N ALA A 18 -23.57 11.85 -6.35
CA ALA A 18 -22.50 12.57 -5.69
C ALA A 18 -21.15 12.10 -6.28
N PRO A 19 -20.19 13.00 -6.56
CA PRO A 19 -18.87 12.56 -7.00
C PRO A 19 -18.29 11.64 -5.92
N ALA A 20 -17.90 10.43 -6.29
CA ALA A 20 -17.11 9.56 -5.44
C ALA A 20 -15.76 10.27 -5.23
N ILE A 21 -15.50 10.71 -4.00
CA ILE A 21 -14.22 11.30 -3.60
C ILE A 21 -13.38 10.12 -3.14
N ALA A 22 -12.16 9.99 -3.68
CA ALA A 22 -11.18 9.03 -3.18
C ALA A 22 -11.04 9.21 -1.67
N ALA A 23 -11.20 8.14 -0.91
CA ALA A 23 -11.06 8.21 0.54
C ALA A 23 -9.59 8.07 0.92
N ASP A 24 -9.17 8.87 1.91
CA ASP A 24 -7.84 8.77 2.52
C ASP A 24 -7.86 7.69 3.59
N TYR A 25 -7.13 6.61 3.37
CA TYR A 25 -6.92 5.55 4.34
C TYR A 25 -5.57 5.73 5.01
N LYS A 26 -5.55 5.70 6.35
CA LYS A 26 -4.31 5.53 7.11
C LYS A 26 -3.96 4.06 7.20
N ILE A 27 -2.68 3.75 7.04
CA ILE A 27 -2.16 2.41 7.31
C ILE A 27 -2.34 2.12 8.81
N ASP A 28 -2.97 0.99 9.11
CA ASP A 28 -3.11 0.48 10.48
C ASP A 28 -1.81 -0.22 10.86
N SER A 29 -0.99 0.45 11.66
CA SER A 29 0.32 -0.06 12.10
C SER A 29 0.24 -1.35 12.92
N THR A 30 -0.94 -1.73 13.40
CA THR A 30 -1.14 -2.98 14.16
C THR A 30 -1.45 -4.19 13.28
N HIS A 31 -1.76 -3.96 11.99
CA HIS A 31 -2.15 -5.02 11.04
C HIS A 31 -1.39 -4.95 9.71
N VAL A 32 -0.32 -4.15 9.64
CA VAL A 32 0.56 -4.08 8.48
C VAL A 32 1.85 -4.84 8.74
N HIS A 33 2.34 -5.52 7.70
CA HIS A 33 3.62 -6.23 7.74
C HIS A 33 4.40 -5.96 6.46
N THR A 34 5.68 -5.60 6.58
CA THR A 34 6.63 -5.59 5.47
C THR A 34 7.63 -6.71 5.69
N VAL A 35 7.49 -7.78 4.92
CA VAL A 35 8.34 -8.97 5.02
C VAL A 35 9.29 -9.01 3.84
N PHE A 36 10.54 -9.31 4.09
CA PHE A 36 11.54 -9.54 3.05
C PHE A 36 12.14 -10.93 3.11
N ARG A 37 12.65 -11.40 1.98
CA ARG A 37 13.36 -12.66 1.84
C ARG A 37 14.67 -12.44 1.10
N VAL A 38 15.76 -12.94 1.66
CA VAL A 38 17.09 -12.82 1.07
C VAL A 38 17.70 -14.21 0.92
N ASN A 39 18.18 -14.51 -0.30
CA ASN A 39 18.95 -15.72 -0.52
C ASN A 39 20.33 -15.59 0.17
N HIS A 40 20.64 -16.52 1.05
CA HIS A 40 21.91 -16.56 1.75
C HIS A 40 22.86 -17.56 1.08
N LEU A 41 23.65 -17.07 0.13
CA LEU A 41 24.71 -17.81 -0.59
C LEU A 41 24.21 -19.11 -1.29
N GLY A 42 22.92 -19.20 -1.61
CA GLY A 42 22.32 -20.39 -2.20
C GLY A 42 22.00 -21.51 -1.21
N PHE A 43 22.42 -21.41 0.06
CA PHE A 43 22.20 -22.46 1.06
C PHE A 43 20.87 -22.33 1.79
N SER A 44 20.38 -21.12 1.99
CA SER A 44 19.14 -20.87 2.72
C SER A 44 18.49 -19.56 2.30
N THR A 45 17.26 -19.36 2.75
CA THR A 45 16.56 -18.08 2.64
C THR A 45 16.37 -17.50 4.02
N THR A 46 16.95 -16.34 4.25
CA THR A 46 16.65 -15.55 5.45
C THR A 46 15.35 -14.80 5.24
N VAL A 47 14.48 -14.86 6.23
CA VAL A 47 13.25 -14.06 6.31
C VAL A 47 13.42 -13.02 7.39
N GLY A 48 13.02 -11.80 7.11
CA GLY A 48 12.94 -10.71 8.07
C GLY A 48 11.75 -9.83 7.79
N GLN A 49 11.49 -8.91 8.69
CA GLN A 49 10.41 -7.95 8.59
C GLN A 49 10.83 -6.59 9.14
N PHE A 50 10.00 -5.58 8.90
CA PHE A 50 10.06 -4.30 9.59
C PHE A 50 8.77 -4.14 10.37
N ASP A 51 8.88 -3.73 11.63
CA ASP A 51 7.74 -3.67 12.56
C ASP A 51 7.09 -2.29 12.63
N GLU A 52 7.79 -1.24 12.18
CA GLU A 52 7.29 0.13 12.24
C GLU A 52 7.05 0.69 10.83
N ILE A 53 5.77 0.69 10.44
CA ILE A 53 5.31 1.12 9.13
C ILE A 53 4.17 2.13 9.31
N SER A 54 4.22 3.19 8.53
CA SER A 54 3.17 4.21 8.49
C SER A 54 2.94 4.68 7.05
N GLY A 55 1.84 5.39 6.83
CA GLY A 55 1.56 5.94 5.52
C GLY A 55 0.08 6.16 5.27
N THR A 56 -0.21 6.54 4.04
CA THR A 56 -1.55 6.80 3.54
C THR A 56 -1.77 6.14 2.18
N ILE A 57 -2.99 5.70 1.95
CA ILE A 57 -3.45 5.16 0.67
C ILE A 57 -4.70 5.95 0.30
N GLN A 58 -4.68 6.62 -0.85
CA GLN A 58 -5.89 7.17 -1.45
C GLN A 58 -6.49 6.10 -2.34
N PHE A 59 -7.72 5.72 -2.09
CA PHE A 59 -8.35 4.65 -2.82
C PHE A 59 -9.84 4.93 -3.04
N ASP A 60 -10.26 4.77 -4.29
CA ASP A 60 -11.64 4.71 -4.72
C ASP A 60 -11.85 3.40 -5.48
N GLN A 61 -12.78 2.58 -5.04
CA GLN A 61 -13.06 1.28 -5.67
C GLN A 61 -13.62 1.42 -7.08
N GLU A 62 -14.30 2.54 -7.39
CA GLU A 62 -14.82 2.82 -8.73
C GLU A 62 -13.75 3.39 -9.67
N LYS A 63 -12.66 3.97 -9.09
CA LYS A 63 -11.60 4.65 -9.83
C LYS A 63 -10.20 4.30 -9.27
N PRO A 64 -9.85 3.03 -9.18
CA PRO A 64 -8.61 2.62 -8.52
C PRO A 64 -7.33 3.18 -9.16
N ALA A 65 -7.36 3.50 -10.46
CA ALA A 65 -6.21 4.11 -11.16
C ALA A 65 -5.93 5.57 -10.75
N GLU A 66 -6.91 6.28 -10.13
CA GLU A 66 -6.74 7.65 -9.65
C GLU A 66 -6.18 7.71 -8.21
N GLY A 67 -5.92 6.55 -7.60
CA GLY A 67 -5.42 6.44 -6.25
C GLY A 67 -3.93 6.78 -6.08
N SER A 68 -3.47 6.74 -4.84
CA SER A 68 -2.04 6.91 -4.52
C SER A 68 -1.65 6.11 -3.27
N VAL A 69 -0.36 5.80 -3.17
CA VAL A 69 0.26 5.09 -2.05
C VAL A 69 1.48 5.86 -1.59
N ASP A 70 1.55 6.20 -0.31
CA ASP A 70 2.69 6.82 0.34
C ASP A 70 2.99 6.05 1.63
N VAL A 71 4.16 5.39 1.69
CA VAL A 71 4.56 4.51 2.79
C VAL A 71 5.92 4.92 3.32
N THR A 72 6.05 4.95 4.63
CA THR A 72 7.30 5.14 5.35
C THR A 72 7.54 3.95 6.28
N ILE A 73 8.73 3.37 6.21
CA ILE A 73 9.20 2.25 7.02
C ILE A 73 10.38 2.73 7.85
N GLN A 74 10.35 2.52 9.17
CA GLN A 74 11.48 2.81 10.04
C GLN A 74 12.53 1.71 9.89
N THR A 75 13.73 2.06 9.43
CA THR A 75 14.80 1.07 9.17
C THR A 75 15.29 0.38 10.43
N ALA A 76 15.28 1.09 11.56
CA ALA A 76 15.66 0.55 12.86
C ALA A 76 14.73 -0.57 13.35
N SER A 77 13.51 -0.68 12.80
CA SER A 77 12.53 -1.72 13.17
C SER A 77 12.76 -3.07 12.49
N VAL A 78 13.90 -3.27 11.84
CA VAL A 78 14.28 -4.55 11.23
C VAL A 78 14.35 -5.65 12.28
N ASP A 79 13.66 -6.75 12.02
CA ASP A 79 13.64 -7.98 12.83
C ASP A 79 13.77 -9.21 11.93
N THR A 80 14.76 -10.04 12.22
CA THR A 80 14.99 -11.32 11.56
C THR A 80 14.96 -12.49 12.55
N ALA A 81 14.44 -12.27 13.75
CA ALA A 81 14.45 -13.20 14.88
C ALA A 81 15.87 -13.63 15.29
N ASN A 82 16.87 -12.75 15.09
CA ASN A 82 18.25 -12.95 15.52
C ASN A 82 18.90 -11.59 15.83
N GLU A 83 19.01 -11.26 17.11
CA GLU A 83 19.45 -9.95 17.58
C GLU A 83 20.84 -9.52 17.03
N LYS A 84 21.80 -10.44 16.95
CA LYS A 84 23.13 -10.11 16.39
C LYS A 84 23.09 -9.76 14.91
N ARG A 85 22.21 -10.43 14.15
CA ARG A 85 22.00 -10.12 12.74
C ARG A 85 21.28 -8.79 12.60
N ASP A 86 20.28 -8.54 13.42
CA ASP A 86 19.50 -7.31 13.39
C ASP A 86 20.34 -6.11 13.76
N GLU A 87 21.24 -6.26 14.76
CA GLU A 87 22.25 -5.25 15.11
C GLU A 87 23.18 -4.94 13.92
N HIS A 88 23.65 -5.98 13.22
CA HIS A 88 24.50 -5.82 12.03
C HIS A 88 23.73 -5.18 10.86
N LEU A 89 22.46 -5.56 10.65
CA LEU A 89 21.62 -4.97 9.62
C LEU A 89 21.35 -3.48 9.87
N ARG A 90 21.30 -3.04 11.12
CA ARG A 90 21.16 -1.62 11.48
C ARG A 90 22.44 -0.81 11.23
N GLY A 91 23.59 -1.48 11.15
CA GLY A 91 24.89 -0.83 10.95
C GLY A 91 25.11 -0.26 9.55
N GLY A 92 26.24 0.45 9.40
CA GLY A 92 26.62 1.16 8.18
C GLY A 92 26.89 0.26 6.96
N ASP A 93 27.08 -1.04 7.16
CA ASP A 93 27.25 -2.02 6.07
C ASP A 93 25.92 -2.37 5.38
N PHE A 94 24.78 -2.06 6.04
CA PHE A 94 23.43 -2.39 5.54
C PHE A 94 22.50 -1.18 5.56
N PHE A 95 21.59 -1.07 6.53
CA PHE A 95 20.58 -0.01 6.51
C PHE A 95 21.08 1.34 7.03
N ASP A 96 22.23 1.38 7.72
CA ASP A 96 22.83 2.62 8.25
C ASP A 96 21.78 3.53 8.91
N VAL A 97 21.08 2.98 9.90
CA VAL A 97 19.86 3.59 10.45
C VAL A 97 20.11 4.95 11.11
N GLU A 98 21.35 5.26 11.49
CA GLU A 98 21.73 6.56 12.05
C GLU A 98 21.66 7.66 11.00
N ASN A 99 22.09 7.38 9.76
CA ASN A 99 22.09 8.33 8.65
C ASN A 99 20.84 8.20 7.76
N HIS A 100 20.24 7.00 7.73
CA HIS A 100 19.08 6.66 6.91
C HIS A 100 17.97 6.01 7.74
N PRO A 101 17.30 6.77 8.63
CA PRO A 101 16.34 6.24 9.59
C PRO A 101 15.07 5.68 8.94
N THR A 102 14.81 6.01 7.67
CA THR A 102 13.60 5.59 6.97
C THR A 102 13.87 5.09 5.55
N MET A 103 13.06 4.12 5.12
CA MET A 103 12.82 3.81 3.73
C MET A 103 11.43 4.35 3.35
N THR A 104 11.25 4.79 2.10
CA THR A 104 9.97 5.32 1.64
C THR A 104 9.58 4.76 0.28
N PHE A 105 8.28 4.59 0.06
CA PHE A 105 7.72 4.30 -1.25
C PHE A 105 6.61 5.30 -1.55
N LYS A 106 6.68 5.93 -2.72
CA LYS A 106 5.65 6.86 -3.19
C LYS A 106 5.22 6.49 -4.61
N SER A 107 3.94 6.15 -4.77
CA SER A 107 3.43 5.79 -6.09
C SER A 107 3.45 6.96 -7.06
N THR A 108 3.75 6.65 -8.32
CA THR A 108 3.73 7.60 -9.46
C THR A 108 2.69 7.24 -10.49
N ALA A 109 2.29 5.95 -10.55
CA ALA A 109 1.22 5.48 -11.44
C ALA A 109 0.60 4.20 -10.90
N ILE A 110 -0.70 4.01 -11.17
CA ILE A 110 -1.44 2.77 -10.88
C ILE A 110 -2.07 2.28 -12.17
N GLU A 111 -1.73 1.07 -12.58
CA GLU A 111 -2.31 0.37 -13.73
C GLU A 111 -3.15 -0.80 -13.22
N VAL A 112 -4.47 -0.73 -13.44
CA VAL A 112 -5.39 -1.82 -13.10
C VAL A 112 -5.20 -2.96 -14.09
N THR A 113 -4.89 -4.16 -13.58
CA THR A 113 -4.58 -5.34 -14.40
C THR A 113 -5.65 -6.43 -14.34
N GLY A 114 -6.61 -6.31 -13.42
CA GLY A 114 -7.73 -7.23 -13.25
C GLY A 114 -8.74 -6.67 -12.27
N GLU A 115 -9.74 -7.45 -11.90
CA GLU A 115 -10.84 -7.04 -11.01
C GLU A 115 -10.33 -6.57 -9.63
N ASP A 116 -9.32 -7.26 -9.09
CA ASP A 116 -8.74 -7.01 -7.77
C ASP A 116 -7.22 -6.80 -7.81
N THR A 117 -6.62 -6.63 -8.99
CA THR A 117 -5.17 -6.55 -9.17
C THR A 117 -4.74 -5.30 -9.91
N ALA A 118 -3.56 -4.80 -9.54
CA ALA A 118 -2.93 -3.65 -10.17
C ALA A 118 -1.40 -3.75 -10.14
N LYS A 119 -0.75 -3.05 -11.07
CA LYS A 119 0.67 -2.70 -10.98
C LYS A 119 0.78 -1.28 -10.46
N ILE A 120 1.52 -1.09 -9.38
CA ILE A 120 1.77 0.22 -8.79
C ILE A 120 3.23 0.57 -9.04
N THR A 121 3.46 1.48 -9.96
CA THR A 121 4.79 2.07 -10.17
C THR A 121 5.02 3.17 -9.16
N GLY A 122 6.21 3.25 -8.58
CA GLY A 122 6.54 4.29 -7.61
C GLY A 122 8.03 4.37 -7.34
N ASP A 123 8.40 5.44 -6.66
CA ASP A 123 9.76 5.73 -6.25
C ASP A 123 10.02 5.08 -4.88
N LEU A 124 10.92 4.09 -4.85
CA LEU A 124 11.42 3.47 -3.63
C LEU A 124 12.75 4.13 -3.25
N THR A 125 12.85 4.60 -2.02
CA THR A 125 14.09 5.17 -1.47
C THR A 125 14.62 4.28 -0.36
N ILE A 126 15.85 3.81 -0.51
CA ILE A 126 16.63 3.05 0.50
C ILE A 126 18.03 3.67 0.54
N LEU A 127 18.60 3.87 1.73
CA LEU A 127 19.94 4.49 1.91
C LEU A 127 20.08 5.84 1.19
N GLY A 128 18.99 6.62 1.08
CA GLY A 128 18.98 7.88 0.35
C GLY A 128 19.01 7.75 -1.18
N VAL A 129 19.10 6.54 -1.71
CA VAL A 129 19.05 6.25 -3.15
C VAL A 129 17.61 5.97 -3.55
N THR A 130 17.10 6.70 -4.56
CA THR A 130 15.75 6.53 -5.07
C THR A 130 15.76 5.84 -6.42
N LYS A 131 14.97 4.78 -6.57
CA LYS A 131 14.79 4.03 -7.80
C LYS A 131 13.30 3.78 -8.08
N PRO A 132 12.88 3.82 -9.35
CA PRO A 132 11.54 3.38 -9.71
C PRO A 132 11.42 1.86 -9.54
N VAL A 133 10.34 1.42 -8.88
CA VAL A 133 10.00 0.00 -8.75
C VAL A 133 8.53 -0.20 -9.10
N VAL A 134 8.16 -1.44 -9.41
CA VAL A 134 6.78 -1.83 -9.67
C VAL A 134 6.36 -2.85 -8.63
N LEU A 135 5.27 -2.55 -7.94
CA LEU A 135 4.61 -3.48 -7.02
C LEU A 135 3.50 -4.22 -7.76
N ASP A 136 3.47 -5.55 -7.65
CA ASP A 136 2.30 -6.35 -8.00
C ASP A 136 1.35 -6.31 -6.80
N ALA A 137 0.23 -5.60 -6.94
CA ALA A 137 -0.71 -5.32 -5.86
C ALA A 137 -2.04 -6.07 -6.06
N LYS A 138 -2.66 -6.42 -4.93
CA LYS A 138 -3.98 -7.04 -4.86
C LYS A 138 -4.83 -6.39 -3.79
N LEU A 139 -6.08 -6.04 -4.14
CA LEU A 139 -7.14 -5.72 -3.19
C LEU A 139 -7.66 -7.02 -2.59
N ASN A 140 -7.45 -7.25 -1.32
CA ASN A 140 -7.95 -8.44 -0.63
C ASN A 140 -9.44 -8.30 -0.30
N LYS A 141 -9.83 -7.13 0.21
CA LYS A 141 -11.21 -6.78 0.54
C LYS A 141 -11.34 -5.28 0.82
N ALA A 142 -12.47 -4.69 0.47
CA ALA A 142 -12.91 -3.39 0.94
C ALA A 142 -14.36 -3.49 1.43
N GLY A 143 -14.71 -2.75 2.50
CA GLY A 143 -16.06 -2.79 3.05
C GLY A 143 -16.14 -2.33 4.50
N ALA A 144 -17.37 -2.37 5.05
CA ALA A 144 -17.60 -2.07 6.46
C ALA A 144 -16.84 -3.06 7.37
N HIS A 145 -16.25 -2.54 8.43
CA HIS A 145 -15.54 -3.37 9.42
C HIS A 145 -16.53 -4.28 10.17
N PRO A 146 -16.24 -5.60 10.33
CA PRO A 146 -17.20 -6.55 10.90
C PRO A 146 -17.68 -6.22 12.31
N MET A 147 -16.85 -5.54 13.12
CA MET A 147 -17.17 -5.16 14.51
C MET A 147 -17.53 -3.68 14.68
N ASP A 148 -17.50 -2.88 13.59
CA ASP A 148 -17.80 -1.46 13.58
C ASP A 148 -18.28 -1.05 12.19
N ALA A 149 -19.59 -1.08 11.98
CA ALA A 149 -20.21 -0.84 10.67
C ALA A 149 -20.04 0.61 10.16
N GLU A 150 -19.71 1.57 11.05
CA GLU A 150 -19.44 2.95 10.66
C GLU A 150 -18.03 3.14 10.11
N ARG A 151 -17.14 2.18 10.39
CA ARG A 151 -15.76 2.18 9.89
C ARG A 151 -15.66 1.39 8.59
N TYR A 152 -15.27 2.05 7.52
CA TYR A 152 -14.94 1.40 6.25
C TYR A 152 -13.44 1.09 6.21
N VAL A 153 -13.07 -0.12 5.77
CA VAL A 153 -11.69 -0.59 5.72
C VAL A 153 -11.37 -1.21 4.35
N ALA A 154 -10.12 -1.08 3.93
CA ALA A 154 -9.60 -1.72 2.73
C ALA A 154 -8.30 -2.44 3.06
N GLY A 155 -8.18 -3.69 2.65
CA GLY A 155 -6.99 -4.52 2.85
C GLY A 155 -6.33 -4.83 1.51
N PHE A 156 -5.00 -4.64 1.47
CA PHE A 156 -4.19 -4.86 0.29
C PHE A 156 -3.02 -5.79 0.59
N SER A 157 -2.53 -6.46 -0.45
CA SER A 157 -1.24 -7.12 -0.46
C SER A 157 -0.45 -6.64 -1.66
N ALA A 158 0.86 -6.47 -1.51
CA ALA A 158 1.73 -6.10 -2.62
C ALA A 158 3.07 -6.81 -2.51
N THR A 159 3.68 -7.12 -3.64
CA THR A 159 4.99 -7.77 -3.71
C THR A 159 5.85 -7.15 -4.80
N THR A 160 7.15 -7.15 -4.58
CA THR A 160 8.16 -6.80 -5.60
C THR A 160 9.45 -7.56 -5.33
N THR A 161 10.35 -7.56 -6.30
CA THR A 161 11.73 -8.02 -6.15
C THR A 161 12.66 -6.87 -6.54
N ILE A 162 13.60 -6.58 -5.67
CA ILE A 162 14.62 -5.55 -5.90
C ILE A 162 16.01 -6.17 -5.77
N ASP A 163 16.99 -5.57 -6.44
CA ASP A 163 18.39 -5.80 -6.15
C ASP A 163 18.87 -4.76 -5.13
N ARG A 164 19.32 -5.22 -3.96
CA ARG A 164 19.78 -4.32 -2.90
C ARG A 164 21.00 -3.49 -3.31
N THR A 165 21.84 -4.03 -4.20
CA THR A 165 23.04 -3.34 -4.69
C THR A 165 22.69 -2.10 -5.52
N ASP A 166 21.49 -2.05 -6.15
CA ASP A 166 20.97 -0.85 -6.82
C ASP A 166 20.79 0.35 -5.87
N PHE A 167 20.70 0.08 -4.58
CA PHE A 167 20.54 1.08 -3.52
C PHE A 167 21.83 1.30 -2.71
N GLY A 168 22.96 0.72 -3.16
CA GLY A 168 24.26 0.86 -2.48
C GLY A 168 24.44 -0.05 -1.27
N MET A 169 23.63 -1.07 -1.13
CA MET A 169 23.75 -2.09 -0.06
C MET A 169 24.48 -3.32 -0.64
N ASP A 170 25.79 -3.38 -0.55
CA ASP A 170 26.68 -4.42 -1.11
C ASP A 170 26.76 -5.72 -0.26
#